data_c415db0076933575f1b2522c30711dda
#
_entry.id   c415db0076933575f1b2522c30711dda
#
_cell.length_a   1.000
_cell.length_b   1.000
_cell.length_c   1.000
_cell.angle_alpha   90.00
_cell.angle_beta   90.00
_cell.angle_gamma   90.00
#
_symmetry.space_group_name_H-M   'P 1'
#
loop_
_entity.id
_entity.type
_entity.pdbx_description
1 polymer ?
#
loop_
_entity_poly.entity_id
_entity_poly.type
_entity_poly.pdbx_seq_one_letter_code
_entity_poly.pdbx_strand_id
1 'polypeptide(L)'
;MGQDLRNWNPEDEAFWEKEGKKLANRNLWISIPSLLCGFAVWLYWGIITVQMLNLGFPFEKSELFTLAAIAGLTGATLRIPSTFFIRIAGGRNTIFFTTALLMIPAVGAGVALSDPNTPLWHFQILAFLSGIGGGNFASSMSNISFFFPKRTQGYSLGMNAG
;
A
#
# COMPACT_ATOMS: atom_id res chain seq x y z
N MET A 1 19.63 1.61 -12.94
CA MET A 1 19.26 1.61 -14.37
C MET A 1 17.95 0.86 -14.52
N GLY A 2 16.87 1.53 -14.96
CA GLY A 2 15.63 0.87 -15.31
C GLY A 2 15.80 0.07 -16.60
N GLN A 3 15.41 -1.20 -16.61
CA GLN A 3 15.33 -1.95 -17.85
C GLN A 3 14.28 -1.31 -18.77
N ASP A 4 14.60 -1.15 -20.03
CA ASP A 4 13.64 -0.69 -21.04
C ASP A 4 12.64 -1.81 -21.31
N LEU A 5 11.38 -1.59 -20.93
CA LEU A 5 10.29 -2.57 -21.09
C LEU A 5 9.52 -2.37 -22.41
N ARG A 6 10.06 -1.62 -23.39
CA ARG A 6 9.37 -1.34 -24.65
C ARG A 6 8.95 -2.59 -25.43
N ASN A 7 9.70 -3.68 -25.27
CA ASN A 7 9.43 -4.96 -25.91
C ASN A 7 8.86 -6.01 -24.94
N TRP A 8 8.26 -5.58 -23.82
CA TRP A 8 7.69 -6.51 -22.87
C TRP A 8 6.44 -7.20 -23.44
N ASN A 9 6.53 -8.50 -23.71
CA ASN A 9 5.44 -9.31 -24.21
C ASN A 9 5.36 -10.65 -23.43
N PRO A 10 4.65 -10.69 -22.31
CA PRO A 10 4.54 -11.90 -21.47
C PRO A 10 3.73 -13.03 -22.12
N GLU A 11 2.96 -12.73 -23.17
CA GLU A 11 2.18 -13.73 -23.91
C GLU A 11 3.04 -14.53 -24.90
N ASP A 12 4.22 -14.05 -25.28
CA ASP A 12 5.18 -14.80 -26.07
C ASP A 12 5.89 -15.82 -25.18
N GLU A 13 5.69 -17.11 -25.48
CA GLU A 13 6.24 -18.21 -24.69
C GLU A 13 7.77 -18.25 -24.71
N ALA A 14 8.39 -17.95 -25.84
CA ALA A 14 9.84 -17.95 -25.95
C ALA A 14 10.46 -16.83 -25.11
N PHE A 15 9.89 -15.62 -25.18
CA PHE A 15 10.29 -14.50 -24.33
C PHE A 15 10.04 -14.81 -22.85
N TRP A 16 8.86 -15.39 -22.53
CA TRP A 16 8.47 -15.70 -21.17
C TRP A 16 9.44 -16.67 -20.49
N GLU A 17 9.74 -17.78 -21.10
CA GLU A 17 10.65 -18.78 -20.52
C GLU A 17 12.11 -18.31 -20.45
N LYS A 18 12.55 -17.49 -21.41
CA LYS A 18 13.94 -17.00 -21.47
C LYS A 18 14.20 -15.91 -20.41
N GLU A 19 13.35 -14.92 -20.29
CA GLU A 19 13.60 -13.73 -19.47
C GLU A 19 12.40 -13.26 -18.65
N GLY A 20 11.19 -13.32 -19.22
CA GLY A 20 9.98 -12.72 -18.65
C GLY A 20 9.64 -13.25 -17.27
N LYS A 21 9.62 -14.57 -17.12
CA LYS A 21 9.29 -15.29 -15.87
C LYS A 21 10.19 -14.89 -14.69
N LYS A 22 11.48 -14.76 -14.92
CA LYS A 22 12.45 -14.37 -13.88
C LYS A 22 12.21 -12.95 -13.40
N LEU A 23 11.99 -12.04 -14.33
CA LEU A 23 11.74 -10.62 -14.01
C LEU A 23 10.37 -10.44 -13.33
N ALA A 24 9.34 -11.09 -13.84
CA ALA A 24 7.99 -11.05 -13.26
C ALA A 24 7.97 -11.60 -11.83
N ASN A 25 8.58 -12.77 -11.59
CA ASN A 25 8.67 -13.34 -10.25
C ASN A 25 9.46 -12.46 -9.28
N ARG A 26 10.59 -11.90 -9.72
CA ARG A 26 11.34 -10.95 -8.88
C ARG A 26 10.49 -9.75 -8.50
N ASN A 27 9.72 -9.21 -9.44
CA ASN A 27 8.81 -8.09 -9.17
C ASN A 27 7.72 -8.49 -8.19
N LEU A 28 7.12 -9.67 -8.34
CA LEU A 28 6.11 -10.21 -7.43
C LEU A 28 6.65 -10.35 -5.99
N TRP A 29 7.80 -10.99 -5.82
CA TRP A 29 8.39 -11.21 -4.50
C TRP A 29 8.85 -9.92 -3.79
N ILE A 30 9.10 -8.84 -4.52
CA ILE A 30 9.33 -7.51 -3.93
C ILE A 30 7.99 -6.83 -3.59
N SER A 31 6.98 -7.04 -4.43
CA SER A 31 5.64 -6.43 -4.27
C SER A 31 4.91 -6.93 -3.02
N ILE A 32 4.96 -8.23 -2.75
CA ILE A 32 4.26 -8.87 -1.62
C ILE A 32 4.62 -8.19 -0.28
N PRO A 33 5.90 -8.12 0.17
CA PRO A 33 6.22 -7.49 1.44
C PRO A 33 5.93 -5.99 1.45
N SER A 34 6.09 -5.29 0.31
CA SER A 34 5.72 -3.88 0.22
C SER A 34 4.23 -3.66 0.44
N LEU A 35 3.39 -4.52 -0.16
CA LEU A 35 1.95 -4.43 -0.01
C LEU A 35 1.50 -4.82 1.40
N LEU A 36 2.13 -5.85 1.99
CA LEU A 36 1.89 -6.24 3.38
C LEU A 36 2.18 -5.09 4.35
N CYS A 37 3.33 -4.41 4.20
CA CYS A 37 3.65 -3.24 5.01
C CYS A 37 2.64 -2.11 4.78
N GLY A 38 2.22 -1.88 3.54
CA GLY A 38 1.20 -0.90 3.20
C GLY A 38 -0.13 -1.17 3.90
N PHE A 39 -0.59 -2.41 3.87
CA PHE A 39 -1.80 -2.82 4.57
C PHE A 39 -1.65 -2.76 6.10
N ALA A 40 -0.51 -3.16 6.64
CA ALA A 40 -0.27 -3.07 8.07
C ALA A 40 -0.44 -1.62 8.55
N VAL A 41 0.19 -0.65 7.88
CA VAL A 41 0.08 0.78 8.23
C VAL A 41 -1.33 1.32 7.98
N TRP A 42 -2.05 0.82 6.99
CA TRP A 42 -3.42 1.26 6.72
C TRP A 42 -4.42 0.72 7.74
N LEU A 43 -4.27 -0.54 8.15
CA LEU A 43 -5.25 -1.24 8.99
C LEU A 43 -4.99 -1.12 10.50
N TYR A 44 -3.79 -0.68 10.92
CA TYR A 44 -3.47 -0.61 12.33
C TYR A 44 -4.36 0.36 13.12
N TRP A 45 -5.05 1.29 12.45
CA TRP A 45 -6.00 2.21 13.10
C TRP A 45 -7.12 1.49 13.84
N GLY A 46 -7.58 0.35 13.33
CA GLY A 46 -8.56 -0.48 14.03
C GLY A 46 -8.06 -1.02 15.39
N ILE A 47 -6.75 -1.24 15.50
CA ILE A 47 -6.10 -1.71 16.74
C ILE A 47 -5.73 -0.52 17.63
N ILE A 48 -5.13 0.51 17.06
CA ILE A 48 -4.66 1.70 17.79
C ILE A 48 -5.81 2.40 18.49
N THR A 49 -6.94 2.59 17.84
CA THR A 49 -8.10 3.27 18.43
C THR A 49 -8.63 2.54 19.65
N VAL A 50 -8.63 1.21 19.65
CA VAL A 50 -8.99 0.41 20.84
C VAL A 50 -7.96 0.57 21.95
N GLN A 51 -6.66 0.57 21.62
CA GLN A 51 -5.61 0.76 22.61
C GLN A 51 -5.61 2.17 23.21
N MET A 52 -5.94 3.20 22.44
CA MET A 52 -6.06 4.56 22.94
C MET A 52 -7.12 4.67 24.05
N LEU A 53 -8.22 3.92 23.96
CA LEU A 53 -9.21 3.83 25.03
C LEU A 53 -8.60 3.24 26.32
N ASN A 54 -7.80 2.19 26.17
CA ASN A 54 -7.16 1.51 27.30
C ASN A 54 -6.04 2.35 27.93
N LEU A 55 -5.35 3.17 27.14
CA LEU A 55 -4.27 4.05 27.58
C LEU A 55 -4.77 5.37 28.21
N GLY A 56 -6.08 5.60 28.22
CA GLY A 56 -6.67 6.76 28.86
C GLY A 56 -6.52 8.07 28.07
N PHE A 57 -6.43 7.98 26.73
CA PHE A 57 -6.50 9.18 25.90
C PHE A 57 -7.83 9.90 26.09
N PRO A 58 -7.85 11.26 26.16
CA PRO A 58 -9.04 12.04 26.46
C PRO A 58 -9.98 12.18 25.25
N PHE A 59 -10.14 11.11 24.47
CA PHE A 59 -10.96 11.10 23.26
C PHE A 59 -12.24 10.28 23.45
N GLU A 60 -13.33 10.77 22.88
CA GLU A 60 -14.58 10.04 22.85
C GLU A 60 -14.51 8.85 21.87
N LYS A 61 -15.32 7.83 22.12
CA LYS A 61 -15.41 6.66 21.20
C LYS A 61 -15.76 7.07 19.78
N SER A 62 -16.64 8.05 19.60
CA SER A 62 -17.04 8.62 18.32
C SER A 62 -15.84 9.20 17.55
N GLU A 63 -14.95 9.93 18.24
CA GLU A 63 -13.75 10.52 17.67
C GLU A 63 -12.76 9.44 17.22
N LEU A 64 -12.57 8.40 18.02
CA LEU A 64 -11.71 7.27 17.69
C LEU A 64 -12.25 6.46 16.50
N PHE A 65 -13.55 6.23 16.41
CA PHE A 65 -14.14 5.62 15.22
C PHE A 65 -13.94 6.48 13.97
N THR A 66 -13.96 7.79 14.11
CA THR A 66 -13.68 8.71 13.01
C THR A 66 -12.26 8.54 12.46
N LEU A 67 -11.26 8.26 13.30
CA LEU A 67 -9.89 7.98 12.84
C LEU A 67 -9.83 6.75 11.92
N ALA A 68 -10.47 5.66 12.33
CA ALA A 68 -10.55 4.45 11.52
C ALA A 68 -11.33 4.70 10.21
N ALA A 69 -12.40 5.50 10.27
CA ALA A 69 -13.19 5.89 9.11
C ALA A 69 -12.40 6.76 8.12
N ILE A 70 -11.60 7.72 8.62
CA ILE A 70 -10.71 8.55 7.79
C ILE A 70 -9.71 7.66 7.04
N ALA A 71 -9.02 6.76 7.74
CA ALA A 71 -8.06 5.84 7.12
C ALA A 71 -8.74 4.95 6.07
N GLY A 72 -9.93 4.41 6.39
CA GLY A 72 -10.71 3.58 5.47
C GLY A 72 -11.14 4.33 4.22
N LEU A 73 -11.72 5.51 4.38
CA LEU A 73 -12.24 6.34 3.28
C LEU A 73 -11.11 6.83 2.37
N THR A 74 -10.01 7.32 2.94
CA THR A 74 -8.87 7.79 2.15
C THR A 74 -8.20 6.65 1.40
N GLY A 75 -8.05 5.48 2.02
CA GLY A 75 -7.50 4.29 1.36
C GLY A 75 -8.38 3.82 0.20
N ALA A 76 -9.70 3.82 0.37
CA ALA A 76 -10.63 3.47 -0.69
C ALA A 76 -10.59 4.49 -1.86
N THR A 77 -10.60 5.78 -1.53
CA THR A 77 -10.58 6.87 -2.53
C THR A 77 -9.28 6.89 -3.33
N LEU A 78 -8.13 6.70 -2.65
CA LEU A 78 -6.81 6.71 -3.28
C LEU A 78 -6.56 5.53 -4.24
N ARG A 79 -7.36 4.48 -4.20
CA ARG A 79 -7.28 3.37 -5.18
C ARG A 79 -7.51 3.85 -6.60
N ILE A 80 -8.39 4.82 -6.81
CA ILE A 80 -8.71 5.33 -8.15
C ILE A 80 -7.49 6.00 -8.78
N PRO A 81 -6.90 7.07 -8.20
CA PRO A 81 -5.73 7.72 -8.79
C PRO A 81 -4.48 6.83 -8.79
N SER A 82 -4.34 5.90 -7.83
CA SER A 82 -3.17 5.04 -7.72
C SER A 82 -2.97 4.12 -8.93
N THR A 83 -4.03 3.73 -9.62
CA THR A 83 -3.93 2.94 -10.86
C THR A 83 -3.24 3.70 -12.00
N PHE A 84 -3.33 5.01 -11.99
CA PHE A 84 -2.73 5.86 -13.02
C PHE A 84 -1.25 6.16 -12.74
N PHE A 85 -0.82 6.18 -11.48
CA PHE A 85 0.56 6.46 -11.13
C PHE A 85 1.56 5.47 -11.74
N ILE A 86 1.17 4.20 -11.88
CA ILE A 86 1.98 3.18 -12.57
C ILE A 86 2.31 3.58 -14.01
N ARG A 87 1.35 4.19 -14.72
CA ARG A 87 1.55 4.62 -16.11
C ARG A 87 2.46 5.84 -16.23
N ILE A 88 2.46 6.71 -15.21
CA ILE A 88 3.21 7.98 -15.19
C ILE A 88 4.63 7.75 -14.67
N ALA A 89 4.78 7.12 -13.52
CA ALA A 89 6.05 6.99 -12.80
C ALA A 89 6.71 5.61 -12.96
N GLY A 90 5.99 4.64 -13.52
CA GLY A 90 6.39 3.23 -13.57
C GLY A 90 6.22 2.50 -12.24
N GLY A 91 6.08 1.18 -12.29
CA GLY A 91 5.76 0.36 -11.12
C GLY A 91 6.77 0.49 -9.98
N ARG A 92 8.08 0.43 -10.31
CA ARG A 92 9.15 0.52 -9.32
C ARG A 92 9.11 1.83 -8.52
N ASN A 93 9.02 2.95 -9.21
CA ASN A 93 9.04 4.26 -8.57
C ASN A 93 7.76 4.48 -7.75
N THR A 94 6.60 4.10 -8.30
CA THR A 94 5.33 4.21 -7.58
C THR A 94 5.36 3.44 -6.28
N ILE A 95 5.75 2.16 -6.29
CA ILE A 95 5.83 1.32 -5.09
C ILE A 95 6.85 1.89 -4.10
N PHE A 96 8.02 2.31 -4.58
CA PHE A 96 9.06 2.89 -3.72
C PHE A 96 8.57 4.15 -3.01
N PHE A 97 8.06 5.13 -3.75
CA PHE A 97 7.65 6.41 -3.16
C PHE A 97 6.42 6.26 -2.25
N THR A 98 5.44 5.48 -2.64
CA THR A 98 4.25 5.28 -1.81
C THR A 98 4.58 4.50 -0.53
N THR A 99 5.46 3.51 -0.59
CA THR A 99 5.91 2.78 0.61
C THR A 99 6.78 3.67 1.50
N ALA A 100 7.66 4.49 0.93
CA ALA A 100 8.46 5.45 1.70
C ALA A 100 7.59 6.50 2.40
N LEU A 101 6.56 7.01 1.74
CA LEU A 101 5.61 7.96 2.33
C LEU A 101 4.85 7.38 3.52
N LEU A 102 4.61 6.07 3.55
CA LEU A 102 3.95 5.40 4.68
C LEU A 102 4.80 5.37 5.94
N MET A 103 6.10 5.63 5.86
CA MET A 103 6.93 5.80 7.05
C MET A 103 6.49 7.00 7.90
N ILE A 104 5.92 8.04 7.26
CA ILE A 104 5.42 9.23 7.97
C ILE A 104 4.30 8.85 8.94
N PRO A 105 3.17 8.27 8.51
CA PRO A 105 2.12 7.87 9.44
C PRO A 105 2.56 6.75 10.39
N ALA A 106 3.40 5.81 9.95
CA ALA A 106 3.86 4.71 10.81
C ALA A 106 4.68 5.22 11.99
N VAL A 107 5.73 6.01 11.74
CA VAL A 107 6.58 6.58 12.78
C VAL A 107 5.83 7.66 13.55
N GLY A 108 5.09 8.52 12.83
CA GLY A 108 4.30 9.60 13.42
C GLY A 108 3.27 9.10 14.43
N ALA A 109 2.58 8.00 14.14
CA ALA A 109 1.64 7.39 15.06
C ALA A 109 2.33 6.86 16.32
N GLY A 110 3.51 6.22 16.19
CA GLY A 110 4.29 5.77 17.34
C GLY A 110 4.70 6.93 18.24
N VAL A 111 5.17 8.04 17.65
CA VAL A 111 5.55 9.25 18.40
C VAL A 111 4.31 9.88 19.06
N ALA A 112 3.22 10.05 18.31
CA ALA A 112 2.00 10.66 18.83
C ALA A 112 1.36 9.86 19.96
N LEU A 113 1.43 8.54 19.93
CA LEU A 113 0.95 7.66 21.00
C LEU A 113 1.80 7.69 22.27
N SER A 114 3.02 8.21 22.19
CA SER A 114 3.91 8.33 23.37
C SER A 114 3.54 9.48 24.31
N ASP A 115 2.72 10.43 23.83
CA ASP A 115 2.24 11.57 24.64
C ASP A 115 0.71 11.60 24.65
N PRO A 116 0.06 11.32 25.82
CA PRO A 116 -1.40 11.39 25.96
C PRO A 116 -2.01 12.78 25.69
N ASN A 117 -1.19 13.84 25.70
CA ASN A 117 -1.65 15.19 25.39
C ASN A 117 -1.64 15.52 23.90
N THR A 118 -1.22 14.58 23.05
CA THR A 118 -1.25 14.78 21.60
C THR A 118 -2.68 15.04 21.13
N PRO A 119 -2.93 16.18 20.45
CA PRO A 119 -4.27 16.53 20.04
C PRO A 119 -4.82 15.64 18.92
N LEU A 120 -6.13 15.44 18.90
CA LEU A 120 -6.84 14.56 17.96
C LEU A 120 -6.51 14.83 16.50
N TRP A 121 -6.35 16.09 16.10
CA TRP A 121 -6.07 16.45 14.72
C TRP A 121 -4.73 15.89 14.19
N HIS A 122 -3.73 15.68 15.06
CA HIS A 122 -2.50 14.99 14.69
C HIS A 122 -2.79 13.57 14.21
N PHE A 123 -3.59 12.83 14.98
CA PHE A 123 -4.00 11.48 14.61
C PHE A 123 -4.87 11.46 13.36
N GLN A 124 -5.72 12.47 13.15
CA GLN A 124 -6.52 12.58 11.93
C GLN A 124 -5.66 12.74 10.68
N ILE A 125 -4.60 13.56 10.73
CA ILE A 125 -3.64 13.70 9.62
C ILE A 125 -2.92 12.38 9.37
N LEU A 126 -2.45 11.70 10.41
CA LEU A 126 -1.76 10.44 10.29
C LEU A 126 -2.67 9.34 9.74
N ALA A 127 -3.94 9.29 10.17
CA ALA A 127 -4.95 8.41 9.63
C ALA A 127 -5.22 8.67 8.15
N PHE A 128 -5.32 9.93 7.77
CA PHE A 128 -5.45 10.34 6.36
C PHE A 128 -4.26 9.87 5.52
N LEU A 129 -3.03 10.10 5.97
CA LEU A 129 -1.80 9.69 5.27
C LEU A 129 -1.67 8.17 5.18
N SER A 130 -2.12 7.43 6.18
CA SER A 130 -2.09 5.96 6.15
C SER A 130 -2.95 5.35 5.04
N GLY A 131 -3.94 6.11 4.55
CA GLY A 131 -4.75 5.73 3.39
C GLY A 131 -3.94 5.48 2.11
N ILE A 132 -2.71 6.00 2.00
CA ILE A 132 -1.78 5.69 0.92
C ILE A 132 -1.54 4.17 0.84
N GLY A 133 -1.50 3.48 2.00
CA GLY A 133 -1.37 2.02 2.05
C GLY A 133 -2.52 1.29 1.35
N GLY A 134 -3.75 1.77 1.54
CA GLY A 134 -4.92 1.26 0.81
C GLY A 134 -4.85 1.51 -0.69
N GLY A 135 -4.33 2.67 -1.09
CA GLY A 135 -4.09 3.03 -2.51
C GLY A 135 -3.04 2.14 -3.17
N ASN A 136 -2.02 1.70 -2.43
CA ASN A 136 -0.96 0.82 -2.92
C ASN A 136 -1.49 -0.52 -3.44
N PHE A 137 -2.62 -0.99 -2.94
CA PHE A 137 -3.26 -2.21 -3.45
C PHE A 137 -3.54 -2.10 -4.95
N ALA A 138 -4.20 -1.03 -5.38
CA ALA A 138 -4.59 -0.87 -6.78
C ALA A 138 -3.37 -0.72 -7.71
N SER A 139 -2.36 0.05 -7.30
CA SER A 139 -1.13 0.21 -8.07
C SER A 139 -0.32 -1.08 -8.13
N SER A 140 -0.21 -1.83 -7.04
CA SER A 140 0.48 -3.11 -7.00
C SER A 140 -0.19 -4.15 -7.88
N MET A 141 -1.53 -4.28 -7.81
CA MET A 141 -2.30 -5.19 -8.68
C MET A 141 -2.14 -4.85 -10.16
N SER A 142 -2.20 -3.56 -10.51
CA SER A 142 -1.98 -3.09 -11.88
C SER A 142 -0.56 -3.43 -12.37
N ASN A 143 0.44 -3.27 -11.52
CA ASN A 143 1.82 -3.59 -11.84
C ASN A 143 2.01 -5.09 -12.08
N ILE A 144 1.53 -5.94 -11.18
CA ILE A 144 1.65 -7.40 -11.33
C ILE A 144 0.88 -7.89 -12.56
N SER A 145 -0.32 -7.37 -12.79
CA SER A 145 -1.11 -7.68 -13.99
C SER A 145 -0.36 -7.38 -15.30
N PHE A 146 0.45 -6.32 -15.34
CA PHE A 146 1.27 -5.98 -16.50
C PHE A 146 2.41 -6.99 -16.73
N PHE A 147 3.02 -7.50 -15.66
CA PHE A 147 4.20 -8.37 -15.77
C PHE A 147 3.87 -9.83 -16.10
N PHE A 148 2.69 -10.33 -15.77
CA PHE A 148 2.34 -11.73 -15.93
C PHE A 148 1.41 -11.99 -17.12
N PRO A 149 1.59 -13.14 -17.84
CA PRO A 149 0.69 -13.54 -18.91
C PRO A 149 -0.68 -13.91 -18.34
N LYS A 150 -1.73 -13.73 -19.14
CA LYS A 150 -3.13 -13.97 -18.74
C LYS A 150 -3.34 -15.36 -18.12
N ARG A 151 -2.66 -16.40 -18.64
CA ARG A 151 -2.74 -17.78 -18.15
C ARG A 151 -2.33 -17.95 -16.68
N THR A 152 -1.42 -17.14 -16.16
CA THR A 152 -0.91 -17.19 -14.78
C THR A 152 -1.26 -15.97 -13.94
N GLN A 153 -1.94 -14.99 -14.53
CA GLN A 153 -2.25 -13.71 -13.90
C GLN A 153 -3.12 -13.87 -12.66
N GLY A 154 -4.11 -14.77 -12.68
CA GLY A 154 -4.94 -15.04 -11.51
C GLY A 154 -4.16 -15.55 -10.31
N TYR A 155 -3.21 -16.46 -10.55
CA TYR A 155 -2.33 -16.97 -9.50
C TYR A 155 -1.42 -15.88 -8.94
N SER A 156 -0.76 -15.12 -9.80
CA SER A 156 0.17 -14.05 -9.37
C SER A 156 -0.53 -12.90 -8.66
N LEU A 157 -1.74 -12.53 -9.09
CA LEU A 157 -2.55 -11.54 -8.40
C LEU A 157 -3.02 -12.05 -7.03
N GLY A 158 -3.43 -13.32 -6.94
CA GLY A 158 -3.78 -13.94 -5.66
C GLY A 158 -2.60 -13.96 -4.69
N MET A 159 -1.41 -14.34 -5.16
CA MET A 159 -0.18 -14.32 -4.35
C MET A 159 0.21 -12.91 -3.89
N ASN A 160 -0.06 -11.90 -4.71
CA ASN A 160 0.24 -10.49 -4.36
C ASN A 160 -0.78 -9.91 -3.39
N ALA A 161 -2.01 -10.41 -3.40
CA ALA A 161 -3.08 -9.92 -2.53
C ALA A 161 -3.05 -10.50 -1.11
N GLY A 162 -2.29 -11.58 -0.90
CA GLY A 162 -2.15 -12.25 0.39
C GLY A 162 -3.00 -13.45 0.51
#